data_94d2271fe022848a3b516228f3f4da7b
#
_entry.id   94d2271fe022848a3b516228f3f4da7b
#
_cell.length_a   1.000
_cell.length_b   1.000
_cell.length_c   1.000
_cell.angle_alpha   90.00
_cell.angle_beta   90.00
_cell.angle_gamma   90.00
#
_symmetry.space_group_name_H-M   'P 1'
#
loop_
_entity.id
_entity.type
_entity.pdbx_description
1 polymer ?
#
loop_
_entity_poly.entity_id
_entity_poly.type
_entity_poly.pdbx_seq_one_letter_code
_entity_poly.pdbx_strand_id
1 'polypeptide(L)'
;QLQDEAELLGAVSDEAIDNTPLTPAEQEGIAGQLKELRLDVSRTHSLSEAQAQLLEQRLDYLAAATKRVGRKDWLLMAAGVMLSFVLGAALPPDAASDILRTLLTSIGHILGHGPLGLPGG
;
A
#
# COMPACT_ATOMS: atom_id res chain seq x y z
N GLN A 1 -15.87 -17.80 -13.01
CA GLN A 1 -16.49 -18.64 -11.99
C GLN A 1 -16.33 -18.03 -10.62
N LEU A 2 -17.40 -18.09 -9.88
CA LEU A 2 -17.36 -17.60 -8.52
C LEU A 2 -16.29 -18.30 -7.71
N GLN A 3 -16.22 -19.61 -7.87
CA GLN A 3 -15.28 -20.39 -7.10
C GLN A 3 -13.85 -20.02 -7.45
N ASP A 4 -13.59 -19.81 -8.74
CA ASP A 4 -12.25 -19.43 -9.17
C ASP A 4 -11.86 -18.07 -8.60
N GLU A 5 -12.81 -17.15 -8.56
CA GLU A 5 -12.54 -15.84 -7.99
C GLU A 5 -12.25 -15.95 -6.51
N ALA A 6 -13.02 -16.77 -5.80
CA ALA A 6 -12.81 -16.96 -4.37
C ALA A 6 -11.46 -17.59 -4.11
N GLU A 7 -11.06 -18.55 -4.94
CA GLU A 7 -9.76 -19.18 -4.78
C GLU A 7 -8.65 -18.19 -5.03
N LEU A 8 -8.80 -17.35 -6.04
CA LEU A 8 -7.79 -16.37 -6.36
C LEU A 8 -7.60 -15.39 -5.21
N LEU A 9 -8.70 -14.90 -4.66
CA LEU A 9 -8.64 -14.00 -3.54
C LEU A 9 -8.07 -14.68 -2.30
N GLY A 10 -8.46 -15.92 -2.07
CA GLY A 10 -7.95 -16.67 -0.95
C GLY A 10 -6.47 -16.93 -1.05
N ALA A 11 -6.00 -17.29 -2.25
CA ALA A 11 -4.58 -17.54 -2.44
C ALA A 11 -3.75 -16.29 -2.17
N VAL A 12 -4.23 -15.15 -2.66
CA VAL A 12 -3.50 -13.90 -2.47
C VAL A 12 -3.56 -13.45 -1.02
N SER A 13 -4.74 -13.49 -0.41
CA SER A 13 -4.90 -12.90 0.91
C SER A 13 -4.71 -13.87 2.06
N ASP A 14 -4.94 -15.17 1.84
CA ASP A 14 -4.86 -16.14 2.93
C ASP A 14 -3.59 -16.97 2.88
N GLU A 15 -3.15 -17.36 1.69
CA GLU A 15 -2.01 -18.24 1.56
C GLU A 15 -0.71 -17.45 1.45
N ALA A 16 -0.72 -16.36 0.66
CA ALA A 16 0.47 -15.56 0.50
C ALA A 16 0.66 -14.61 1.68
N ILE A 17 -0.44 -14.10 2.24
CA ILE A 17 -0.39 -13.12 3.33
C ILE A 17 -1.42 -13.52 4.36
N ASP A 18 -0.95 -13.94 5.53
CA ASP A 18 -1.87 -14.22 6.62
C ASP A 18 -2.15 -12.94 7.39
N ASN A 19 -3.08 -13.01 8.34
CA ASN A 19 -3.51 -11.84 9.08
C ASN A 19 -2.92 -11.79 10.47
N THR A 20 -1.70 -12.27 10.63
CA THR A 20 -1.03 -12.17 11.92
C THR A 20 -0.65 -10.74 12.21
N PRO A 21 -0.57 -10.38 13.49
CA PRO A 21 -0.15 -9.02 13.85
C PRO A 21 1.25 -8.72 13.35
N LEU A 22 1.47 -7.46 13.04
CA LEU A 22 2.80 -7.02 12.63
C LEU A 22 3.69 -6.87 13.87
N THR A 23 4.93 -7.33 13.77
CA THR A 23 5.86 -7.19 14.87
C THR A 23 6.32 -5.73 14.98
N PRO A 24 6.84 -5.32 16.16
CA PRO A 24 7.36 -3.97 16.28
C PRO A 24 8.42 -3.62 15.25
N ALA A 25 9.30 -4.58 14.93
CA ALA A 25 10.32 -4.34 13.91
C ALA A 25 9.68 -4.12 12.54
N GLU A 26 8.66 -4.89 12.22
CA GLU A 26 7.94 -4.72 10.96
C GLU A 26 7.22 -3.38 10.93
N GLN A 27 6.64 -2.97 12.04
CA GLN A 27 5.95 -1.68 12.10
C GLN A 27 6.91 -0.53 11.82
N GLU A 28 8.10 -0.58 12.39
CA GLU A 28 9.11 0.44 12.14
C GLU A 28 9.58 0.42 10.69
N GLY A 29 9.80 -0.77 10.16
CA GLY A 29 10.22 -0.91 8.78
C GLY A 29 9.20 -0.35 7.81
N ILE A 30 7.93 -0.65 8.07
CA ILE A 30 6.86 -0.14 7.23
C ILE A 30 6.80 1.38 7.30
N ALA A 31 6.89 1.95 8.50
CA ALA A 31 6.85 3.40 8.65
C ALA A 31 7.97 4.07 7.87
N GLY A 32 9.18 3.51 7.93
CA GLY A 32 10.30 4.06 7.20
C GLY A 32 10.12 3.97 5.69
N GLN A 33 9.61 2.84 5.21
CA GLN A 33 9.39 2.66 3.78
C GLN A 33 8.27 3.55 3.26
N LEU A 34 7.23 3.77 4.06
CA LEU A 34 6.18 4.69 3.67
C LEU A 34 6.71 6.11 3.54
N LYS A 35 7.62 6.49 4.43
CA LYS A 35 8.23 7.81 4.35
C LYS A 35 9.05 7.97 3.07
N GLU A 36 9.82 6.95 2.72
CA GLU A 36 10.59 6.97 1.49
C GLU A 36 9.68 6.99 0.27
N LEU A 37 8.58 6.26 0.33
CA LEU A 37 7.62 6.25 -0.76
C LEU A 37 7.04 7.64 -0.98
N ARG A 38 6.72 8.35 0.10
CA ARG A 38 6.21 9.70 -0.02
C ARG A 38 7.20 10.62 -0.74
N LEU A 39 8.45 10.53 -0.34
CA LEU A 39 9.48 11.37 -0.96
C LEU A 39 9.67 11.01 -2.43
N ASP A 40 9.66 9.73 -2.73
CA ASP A 40 9.88 9.25 -4.09
C ASP A 40 8.75 9.70 -5.02
N VAL A 41 7.51 9.47 -4.59
CA VAL A 41 6.36 9.85 -5.41
C VAL A 41 6.28 11.35 -5.58
N SER A 42 6.53 12.10 -4.50
CA SER A 42 6.48 13.55 -4.57
C SER A 42 7.50 14.09 -5.55
N ARG A 43 8.69 13.51 -5.58
CA ARG A 43 9.76 13.96 -6.45
C ARG A 43 9.52 13.54 -7.89
N THR A 44 9.15 12.26 -8.08
CA THR A 44 8.99 11.72 -9.42
C THR A 44 7.84 12.37 -10.17
N HIS A 45 6.76 12.68 -9.46
CA HIS A 45 5.56 13.21 -10.09
C HIS A 45 5.35 14.69 -9.81
N SER A 46 6.29 15.34 -9.15
CA SER A 46 6.23 16.78 -8.89
C SER A 46 4.91 17.17 -8.24
N LEU A 47 4.55 16.48 -7.16
CA LEU A 47 3.31 16.79 -6.47
C LEU A 47 3.32 18.21 -5.92
N SER A 48 2.17 18.87 -5.96
CA SER A 48 2.01 20.15 -5.31
C SER A 48 2.14 19.97 -3.81
N GLU A 49 2.32 21.07 -3.10
CA GLU A 49 2.43 21.01 -1.65
C GLU A 49 1.17 20.39 -1.04
N ALA A 50 0.01 20.77 -1.55
CA ALA A 50 -1.25 20.22 -1.04
C ALA A 50 -1.37 18.72 -1.31
N GLN A 51 -0.94 18.29 -2.49
CA GLN A 51 -0.97 16.87 -2.84
C GLN A 51 0.01 16.09 -1.99
N ALA A 52 1.20 16.63 -1.78
CA ALA A 52 2.21 15.97 -0.94
C ALA A 52 1.72 15.85 0.50
N GLN A 53 1.07 16.88 1.01
CA GLN A 53 0.52 16.83 2.36
C GLN A 53 -0.59 15.80 2.47
N LEU A 54 -1.45 15.70 1.47
CA LEU A 54 -2.51 14.69 1.47
C LEU A 54 -1.91 13.30 1.49
N LEU A 55 -0.89 13.07 0.67
CA LEU A 55 -0.21 11.78 0.65
C LEU A 55 0.41 11.49 2.01
N GLU A 56 1.06 12.47 2.61
CA GLU A 56 1.67 12.30 3.93
C GLU A 56 0.64 11.89 4.97
N GLN A 57 -0.51 12.55 4.97
CA GLN A 57 -1.57 12.21 5.91
C GLN A 57 -2.05 10.78 5.73
N ARG A 58 -2.22 10.36 4.48
CA ARG A 58 -2.66 9.00 4.20
C ARG A 58 -1.62 7.96 4.64
N LEU A 59 -0.35 8.25 4.39
CA LEU A 59 0.71 7.32 4.78
C LEU A 59 0.90 7.30 6.28
N ASP A 60 0.75 8.43 6.96
CA ASP A 60 0.81 8.47 8.42
C ASP A 60 -0.32 7.63 9.02
N TYR A 61 -1.50 7.70 8.44
CA TYR A 61 -2.61 6.88 8.88
C TYR A 61 -2.26 5.41 8.76
N LEU A 62 -1.64 5.01 7.65
CA LEU A 62 -1.25 3.63 7.45
C LEU A 62 -0.16 3.20 8.42
N ALA A 63 0.80 4.07 8.69
CA ALA A 63 1.86 3.76 9.63
C ALA A 63 1.26 3.51 11.02
N ALA A 64 0.32 4.32 11.43
CA ALA A 64 -0.34 4.14 12.72
C ALA A 64 -1.18 2.87 12.75
N ALA A 65 -1.78 2.51 11.61
CA ALA A 65 -2.64 1.34 11.55
C ALA A 65 -1.86 0.03 11.72
N THR A 66 -0.55 0.03 11.46
CA THR A 66 0.24 -1.19 11.64
C THR A 66 0.17 -1.74 13.05
N LYS A 67 -0.19 -0.90 14.00
CA LYS A 67 -0.26 -1.31 15.41
C LYS A 67 -1.62 -1.88 15.79
N ARG A 68 -2.61 -1.80 14.90
CA ARG A 68 -3.97 -2.16 15.23
C ARG A 68 -4.51 -3.31 14.43
N VAL A 69 -3.96 -3.58 13.27
CA VAL A 69 -4.51 -4.59 12.37
C VAL A 69 -3.43 -5.57 11.97
N GLY A 70 -3.84 -6.74 11.47
CA GLY A 70 -2.91 -7.73 10.96
C GLY A 70 -2.45 -7.41 9.56
N ARG A 71 -1.53 -8.26 9.06
CA ARG A 71 -0.90 -8.02 7.76
C ARG A 71 -1.91 -7.93 6.63
N LYS A 72 -2.83 -8.88 6.59
CA LYS A 72 -3.82 -8.94 5.51
C LYS A 72 -4.72 -7.72 5.55
N ASP A 73 -5.23 -7.39 6.73
CA ASP A 73 -6.10 -6.24 6.88
C ASP A 73 -5.37 -4.97 6.53
N TRP A 74 -4.11 -4.86 6.96
CA TRP A 74 -3.33 -3.68 6.66
C TRP A 74 -3.14 -3.51 5.15
N LEU A 75 -2.86 -4.61 4.46
CA LEU A 75 -2.67 -4.54 3.01
C LEU A 75 -3.94 -4.06 2.30
N LEU A 76 -5.08 -4.61 2.70
CA LEU A 76 -6.35 -4.20 2.10
C LEU A 76 -6.66 -2.74 2.42
N MET A 77 -6.39 -2.34 3.65
CA MET A 77 -6.59 -0.96 4.05
C MET A 77 -5.67 -0.03 3.26
N ALA A 78 -4.42 -0.44 3.07
CA ALA A 78 -3.45 0.36 2.34
C ALA A 78 -3.89 0.57 0.90
N ALA A 79 -4.39 -0.48 0.25
CA ALA A 79 -4.87 -0.36 -1.13
C ALA A 79 -6.01 0.65 -1.21
N GLY A 80 -6.94 0.58 -0.27
CA GLY A 80 -8.07 1.52 -0.25
C GLY A 80 -7.62 2.94 0.01
N VAL A 81 -6.67 3.11 0.92
CA VAL A 81 -6.14 4.43 1.24
C VAL A 81 -5.40 5.04 0.05
N MET A 82 -4.63 4.22 -0.66
CA MET A 82 -3.93 4.71 -1.84
C MET A 82 -4.90 5.14 -2.94
N LEU A 83 -5.95 4.36 -3.15
CA LEU A 83 -6.98 4.75 -4.11
C LEU A 83 -7.65 6.04 -3.68
N SER A 84 -7.94 6.17 -2.40
CA SER A 84 -8.56 7.39 -1.87
C SER A 84 -7.66 8.60 -2.10
N PHE A 85 -6.35 8.43 -1.93
CA PHE A 85 -5.42 9.52 -2.20
C PHE A 85 -5.48 9.95 -3.65
N VAL A 86 -5.41 8.98 -4.56
CA VAL A 86 -5.39 9.29 -5.99
C VAL A 86 -6.65 10.03 -6.42
N LEU A 87 -7.80 9.59 -5.89
CA LEU A 87 -9.06 10.23 -6.22
C LEU A 87 -9.16 11.62 -5.60
N GLY A 88 -8.64 11.80 -4.39
CA GLY A 88 -8.75 13.07 -3.68
C GLY A 88 -7.73 14.10 -4.11
N ALA A 89 -6.63 13.68 -4.75
CA ALA A 89 -5.55 14.59 -5.11
C ALA A 89 -5.80 15.32 -6.42
N ALA A 90 -6.88 14.98 -7.12
CA ALA A 90 -7.24 15.64 -8.38
C ALA A 90 -6.11 15.59 -9.39
N LEU A 91 -5.50 14.42 -9.52
CA LEU A 91 -4.38 14.23 -10.43
C LEU A 91 -4.87 14.08 -11.87
N PRO A 92 -4.06 14.46 -12.86
CA PRO A 92 -4.38 14.14 -14.24
C PRO A 92 -4.50 12.64 -14.43
N PRO A 93 -5.33 12.16 -15.37
CA PRO A 93 -5.57 10.72 -15.50
C PRO A 93 -4.30 9.89 -15.70
N ASP A 94 -3.36 10.38 -16.50
CA ASP A 94 -2.12 9.65 -16.74
C ASP A 94 -1.30 9.54 -15.46
N ALA A 95 -1.18 10.66 -14.74
CA ALA A 95 -0.43 10.66 -13.49
C ALA A 95 -1.15 9.82 -12.44
N ALA A 96 -2.48 9.89 -12.39
CA ALA A 96 -3.24 9.13 -11.41
C ALA A 96 -3.00 7.64 -11.56
N SER A 97 -3.06 7.15 -12.79
CA SER A 97 -2.85 5.73 -13.07
C SER A 97 -1.44 5.29 -12.70
N ASP A 98 -0.46 6.08 -13.07
CA ASP A 98 0.94 5.73 -12.82
C ASP A 98 1.25 5.76 -11.32
N ILE A 99 0.77 6.77 -10.63
CA ILE A 99 0.99 6.91 -9.20
C ILE A 99 0.31 5.76 -8.45
N LEU A 100 -0.92 5.44 -8.81
CA LEU A 100 -1.63 4.36 -8.15
C LEU A 100 -0.88 3.04 -8.32
N ARG A 101 -0.39 2.76 -9.53
CA ARG A 101 0.37 1.55 -9.76
C ARG A 101 1.63 1.52 -8.91
N THR A 102 2.35 2.64 -8.86
CA THR A 102 3.56 2.73 -8.06
C THR A 102 3.26 2.49 -6.58
N LEU A 103 2.20 3.12 -6.07
CA LEU A 103 1.85 2.98 -4.67
C LEU A 103 1.48 1.54 -4.33
N LEU A 104 0.66 0.91 -5.17
CA LEU A 104 0.23 -0.46 -4.91
C LEU A 104 1.39 -1.44 -5.00
N THR A 105 2.27 -1.25 -5.96
CA THR A 105 3.45 -2.10 -6.07
C THR A 105 4.35 -1.96 -4.85
N SER A 106 4.56 -0.73 -4.40
CA SER A 106 5.40 -0.48 -3.23
C SER A 106 4.80 -1.08 -1.97
N ILE A 107 3.48 -0.99 -1.81
CA ILE A 107 2.81 -1.58 -0.65
C ILE A 107 3.06 -3.10 -0.62
N GLY A 108 2.98 -3.75 -1.76
CA GLY A 108 3.26 -5.17 -1.81
C GLY A 108 4.68 -5.50 -1.40
N HIS A 109 5.63 -4.71 -1.86
CA HIS A 109 7.04 -4.92 -1.49
C HIS A 109 7.30 -4.66 -0.02
N ILE A 110 6.60 -3.70 0.56
CA ILE A 110 6.80 -3.33 1.96
C ILE A 110 6.57 -4.52 2.87
N LEU A 111 5.62 -5.38 2.55
CA LEU A 111 5.35 -6.55 3.37
C LEU A 111 6.35 -7.68 3.13
N GLY A 112 7.34 -7.47 2.29
CA GLY A 112 8.39 -8.44 2.09
C GLY A 112 8.00 -9.61 1.22
N HIS A 113 6.92 -9.51 0.48
CA HIS A 113 6.45 -10.59 -0.37
C HIS A 113 6.71 -10.35 -1.83
N GLY A 114 7.41 -9.25 -2.14
CA GLY A 114 7.59 -8.89 -3.54
C GLY A 114 6.25 -8.65 -4.19
N PRO A 115 6.11 -8.96 -5.47
CA PRO A 115 4.80 -8.91 -6.08
C PRO A 115 3.88 -9.85 -5.34
N LEU A 116 2.68 -9.39 -5.06
CA LEU A 116 1.76 -10.15 -4.25
C LEU A 116 1.51 -11.53 -4.83
N GLY A 117 1.54 -12.52 -3.96
CA GLY A 117 1.20 -13.86 -4.34
C GLY A 117 2.26 -14.61 -5.11
N LEU A 118 3.45 -14.08 -5.23
CA LEU A 118 4.51 -14.76 -5.94
C LEU A 118 5.43 -15.44 -4.94
N PRO A 119 5.23 -16.73 -4.70
CA PRO A 119 6.11 -17.45 -3.79
C PRO A 119 7.50 -17.54 -4.37
N GLY A 120 8.47 -17.43 -3.53
CA GLY A 120 9.83 -17.49 -3.98
C GLY A 120 10.26 -16.34 -4.85
N GLY A 121 9.33 -15.46 -5.13
CA GLY A 121 9.63 -14.28 -5.94
C GLY A 121 10.22 -13.22 -5.09
#